data_c26548885f2415fe303a82c1a1d6f583
#
_entry.id   c26548885f2415fe303a82c1a1d6f583
#
_cell.length_a   1.000
_cell.length_b   1.000
_cell.length_c   1.000
_cell.angle_alpha   90.00
_cell.angle_beta   90.00
_cell.angle_gamma   90.00
#
_symmetry.space_group_name_H-M   'P 1'
#
loop_
_entity.id
_entity.type
_entity.pdbx_description
1 polymer ?
#
loop_
_entity_poly.entity_id
_entity_poly.type
_entity_poly.pdbx_seq_one_letter_code
_entity_poly.pdbx_strand_id
1 'polypeptide(L)'
;MVPQRSTPSARPAALLASAAAALGGLAAAALVVPRRFEAGRRERAAVLNETLPVNSAWWREHAQLEGDLLYVALGDSTAQGIGASRPVNGYVGILADRIRALSGRSVRTVNLSVSGARVADLVEHQLPRLAKLRPDVVTLAIGANDIAGFKPAAFERDLGRILDAVPPTTVVADLPCFHFPASERKVRVANEIVRRLATDRRLRIAPLHRTTRRQTAVLALTQAAGDLFHPNDRGYRVWASAFLPFLPATVRALEVAGR
;
A
#
# COMPACT_ATOMS: atom_id res chain seq x y z
N MET A 1 73.62 43.22 -22.36
CA MET A 1 72.75 43.01 -21.22
C MET A 1 71.30 43.08 -21.74
N VAL A 2 70.70 41.94 -22.04
CA VAL A 2 69.33 41.84 -22.63
C VAL A 2 68.37 41.44 -21.53
N PRO A 3 67.26 42.11 -21.32
CA PRO A 3 66.30 41.74 -20.27
C PRO A 3 65.46 40.54 -20.75
N GLN A 4 65.44 39.50 -19.96
CA GLN A 4 64.54 38.34 -20.14
C GLN A 4 63.09 38.78 -19.85
N ARG A 5 62.22 38.57 -20.85
CA ARG A 5 60.74 38.71 -20.67
C ARG A 5 60.20 37.43 -19.99
N SER A 6 59.63 37.59 -18.82
CA SER A 6 58.88 36.57 -18.12
C SER A 6 57.53 36.33 -18.79
N THR A 7 57.26 35.12 -19.24
CA THR A 7 55.97 34.66 -19.73
C THR A 7 54.98 34.47 -18.56
N PRO A 8 53.71 34.98 -18.65
CA PRO A 8 52.72 34.74 -17.60
C PRO A 8 52.23 33.31 -17.59
N SER A 9 52.20 32.67 -16.41
CA SER A 9 51.77 31.30 -16.24
C SER A 9 50.27 31.13 -16.52
N ALA A 10 49.95 30.29 -17.49
CA ALA A 10 48.57 29.93 -17.91
C ALA A 10 47.81 29.00 -16.96
N ARG A 11 48.33 28.80 -15.73
CA ARG A 11 47.78 27.84 -14.75
C ARG A 11 46.43 28.16 -14.10
N PRO A 12 46.01 29.41 -13.79
CA PRO A 12 44.75 29.64 -13.11
C PRO A 12 43.49 29.47 -13.97
N ALA A 13 43.57 29.74 -15.27
CA ALA A 13 42.41 29.63 -16.18
C ALA A 13 41.98 28.17 -16.43
N ALA A 14 42.96 27.25 -16.54
CA ALA A 14 42.69 25.84 -16.76
C ALA A 14 42.04 25.17 -15.51
N LEU A 15 42.42 25.58 -14.31
CA LEU A 15 41.84 25.08 -13.06
C LEU A 15 40.39 25.57 -12.85
N LEU A 16 40.11 26.81 -13.23
CA LEU A 16 38.73 27.36 -13.14
C LEU A 16 37.78 26.72 -14.19
N ALA A 17 38.28 26.43 -15.40
CA ALA A 17 37.49 25.73 -16.42
C ALA A 17 37.17 24.28 -16.00
N SER A 18 38.14 23.58 -15.38
CA SER A 18 37.94 22.22 -14.87
C SER A 18 36.95 22.19 -13.69
N ALA A 19 36.98 23.15 -12.78
CA ALA A 19 36.05 23.26 -11.66
C ALA A 19 34.62 23.57 -12.15
N ALA A 20 34.46 24.46 -13.12
CA ALA A 20 33.16 24.77 -13.73
C ALA A 20 32.54 23.58 -14.46
N ALA A 21 33.35 22.79 -15.18
CA ALA A 21 32.91 21.56 -15.85
C ALA A 21 32.49 20.47 -14.83
N ALA A 22 33.22 20.33 -13.72
CA ALA A 22 32.87 19.38 -12.65
C ALA A 22 31.58 19.77 -11.93
N LEU A 23 31.36 21.07 -11.63
CA LEU A 23 30.13 21.57 -11.02
C LEU A 23 28.94 21.47 -11.98
N GLY A 24 29.12 21.73 -13.26
CA GLY A 24 28.11 21.53 -14.30
C GLY A 24 27.73 20.06 -14.47
N GLY A 25 28.71 19.14 -14.42
CA GLY A 25 28.50 17.71 -14.44
C GLY A 25 27.72 17.18 -13.22
N LEU A 26 28.07 17.65 -12.02
CA LEU A 26 27.36 17.31 -10.78
C LEU A 26 25.93 17.85 -10.77
N ALA A 27 25.70 19.10 -11.24
CA ALA A 27 24.38 19.68 -11.35
C ALA A 27 23.51 18.95 -12.40
N ALA A 28 24.08 18.59 -13.55
CA ALA A 28 23.40 17.79 -14.56
C ALA A 28 23.07 16.38 -14.05
N ALA A 29 24.00 15.73 -13.34
CA ALA A 29 23.75 14.42 -12.73
C ALA A 29 22.65 14.51 -11.64
N ALA A 30 22.66 15.56 -10.83
CA ALA A 30 21.63 15.79 -9.79
C ALA A 30 20.23 15.98 -10.36
N LEU A 31 20.11 16.44 -11.62
CA LEU A 31 18.82 16.62 -12.31
C LEU A 31 18.43 15.40 -13.16
N VAL A 32 19.41 14.74 -13.78
CA VAL A 32 19.15 13.62 -14.72
C VAL A 32 18.89 12.33 -13.98
N VAL A 33 19.63 12.04 -12.90
CA VAL A 33 19.47 10.79 -12.13
C VAL A 33 18.07 10.67 -11.52
N PRO A 34 17.50 11.69 -10.85
CA PRO A 34 16.13 11.62 -10.35
C PRO A 34 15.09 11.44 -11.47
N ARG A 35 15.25 12.14 -12.61
CA ARG A 35 14.33 12.03 -13.76
C ARG A 35 14.35 10.65 -14.40
N ARG A 36 15.53 10.06 -14.60
CA ARG A 36 15.68 8.69 -15.13
C ARG A 36 15.12 7.65 -14.16
N PHE A 37 15.36 7.82 -12.85
CA PHE A 37 14.78 6.96 -11.82
C PHE A 37 13.24 7.04 -11.84
N GLU A 38 12.70 8.25 -11.93
CA GLU A 38 11.25 8.45 -11.96
C GLU A 38 10.61 7.93 -13.25
N ALA A 39 11.27 8.12 -14.41
CA ALA A 39 10.84 7.53 -15.68
C ALA A 39 10.82 6.01 -15.64
N GLY A 40 11.90 5.38 -15.15
CA GLY A 40 11.94 3.93 -14.99
C GLY A 40 10.94 3.38 -13.95
N ARG A 41 10.60 4.16 -12.91
CA ARG A 41 9.54 3.81 -11.97
C ARG A 41 8.16 3.86 -12.63
N ARG A 42 7.90 4.90 -13.46
CA ARG A 42 6.63 5.03 -14.21
C ARG A 42 6.44 3.91 -15.22
N GLU A 43 7.50 3.54 -15.95
CA GLU A 43 7.48 2.42 -16.89
C GLU A 43 7.14 1.10 -16.18
N ARG A 44 7.80 0.80 -15.06
CA ARG A 44 7.50 -0.40 -14.26
C ARG A 44 6.09 -0.35 -13.64
N ALA A 45 5.60 0.83 -13.26
CA ALA A 45 4.21 0.99 -12.82
C ALA A 45 3.22 0.73 -13.96
N ALA A 46 3.54 1.13 -15.20
CA ALA A 46 2.72 0.81 -16.37
C ALA A 46 2.63 -0.70 -16.60
N VAL A 47 3.76 -1.43 -16.52
CA VAL A 47 3.77 -2.91 -16.61
C VAL A 47 2.89 -3.54 -15.52
N LEU A 48 2.95 -3.04 -14.28
CA LEU A 48 2.07 -3.56 -13.21
C LEU A 48 0.60 -3.25 -13.48
N ASN A 49 0.29 -2.11 -14.12
CA ASN A 49 -1.08 -1.78 -14.49
C ASN A 49 -1.66 -2.77 -15.53
N GLU A 50 -0.84 -3.38 -16.37
CA GLU A 50 -1.28 -4.44 -17.29
C GLU A 50 -1.78 -5.69 -16.52
N THR A 51 -1.36 -5.89 -15.28
CA THR A 51 -1.85 -6.98 -14.44
C THR A 51 -3.23 -6.70 -13.82
N LEU A 52 -3.73 -5.45 -13.85
CA LEU A 52 -5.02 -5.08 -13.26
C LEU A 52 -6.20 -5.89 -13.82
N PRO A 53 -6.36 -6.05 -15.15
CA PRO A 53 -7.45 -6.87 -15.71
C PRO A 53 -7.35 -8.33 -15.27
N VAL A 54 -6.13 -8.88 -15.22
CA VAL A 54 -5.86 -10.27 -14.82
C VAL A 54 -6.26 -10.48 -13.36
N ASN A 55 -5.79 -9.62 -12.46
CA ASN A 55 -6.13 -9.71 -11.04
C ASN A 55 -7.64 -9.53 -10.81
N SER A 56 -8.26 -8.57 -11.50
CA SER A 56 -9.70 -8.33 -11.40
C SER A 56 -10.53 -9.50 -11.94
N ALA A 57 -10.11 -10.15 -13.03
CA ALA A 57 -10.75 -11.34 -13.56
C ALA A 57 -10.65 -12.50 -12.56
N TRP A 58 -9.45 -12.75 -12.04
CA TRP A 58 -9.19 -13.79 -11.05
C TRP A 58 -10.09 -13.64 -9.81
N TRP A 59 -10.21 -12.41 -9.26
CA TRP A 59 -11.08 -12.16 -8.10
C TRP A 59 -12.56 -12.32 -8.44
N ARG A 60 -13.01 -11.96 -9.65
CA ARG A 60 -14.40 -12.19 -10.11
C ARG A 60 -14.74 -13.67 -10.20
N GLU A 61 -13.83 -14.48 -10.73
CA GLU A 61 -13.99 -15.94 -10.81
C GLU A 61 -14.06 -16.55 -9.40
N HIS A 62 -13.15 -16.16 -8.52
CA HIS A 62 -13.11 -16.66 -7.14
C HIS A 62 -14.33 -16.22 -6.31
N ALA A 63 -14.93 -15.09 -6.63
CA ALA A 63 -16.17 -14.65 -6.01
C ALA A 63 -17.39 -15.51 -6.36
N GLN A 64 -17.32 -16.31 -7.43
CA GLN A 64 -18.37 -17.25 -7.82
C GLN A 64 -18.24 -18.62 -7.14
N LEU A 65 -17.09 -18.93 -6.55
CA LEU A 65 -16.89 -20.19 -5.83
C LEU A 65 -17.83 -20.26 -4.63
N GLU A 66 -18.28 -21.46 -4.29
CA GLU A 66 -19.05 -21.71 -3.08
C GLU A 66 -18.13 -21.74 -1.85
N GLY A 67 -18.67 -21.46 -0.69
CA GLY A 67 -17.96 -21.53 0.59
C GLY A 67 -18.90 -21.37 1.76
N ASP A 68 -18.59 -22.09 2.84
CA ASP A 68 -19.33 -22.05 4.10
C ASP A 68 -19.20 -20.71 4.81
N LEU A 69 -18.04 -20.02 4.59
CA LEU A 69 -17.76 -18.71 5.13
C LEU A 69 -17.56 -17.71 4.00
N LEU A 70 -18.09 -16.51 4.17
CA LEU A 70 -17.89 -15.39 3.25
C LEU A 70 -16.86 -14.41 3.82
N TYR A 71 -15.69 -14.35 3.19
CA TYR A 71 -14.68 -13.34 3.45
C TYR A 71 -14.79 -12.20 2.43
N VAL A 72 -14.92 -10.96 2.89
CA VAL A 72 -14.96 -9.76 2.03
C VAL A 72 -13.74 -8.88 2.32
N ALA A 73 -13.02 -8.51 1.26
CA ALA A 73 -11.93 -7.54 1.33
C ALA A 73 -12.33 -6.21 0.69
N LEU A 74 -12.11 -5.12 1.44
CA LEU A 74 -12.28 -3.73 1.01
C LEU A 74 -10.91 -3.06 0.92
N GLY A 75 -10.71 -2.21 -0.07
CA GLY A 75 -9.44 -1.50 -0.21
C GLY A 75 -9.13 -1.00 -1.61
N ASP A 76 -7.85 -0.97 -1.91
CA ASP A 76 -7.28 -0.47 -3.16
C ASP A 76 -6.51 -1.56 -3.94
N SER A 77 -5.51 -1.15 -4.73
CA SER A 77 -4.64 -2.05 -5.51
C SER A 77 -3.90 -3.08 -4.66
N THR A 78 -3.57 -2.74 -3.41
CA THR A 78 -2.89 -3.68 -2.51
C THR A 78 -3.79 -4.82 -2.08
N ALA A 79 -5.10 -4.57 -1.90
CA ALA A 79 -6.07 -5.62 -1.65
C ALA A 79 -6.30 -6.51 -2.88
N GLN A 80 -6.14 -5.97 -4.10
CA GLN A 80 -6.14 -6.79 -5.32
C GLN A 80 -4.89 -7.64 -5.50
N GLY A 81 -3.83 -7.39 -4.72
CA GLY A 81 -2.56 -8.11 -4.82
C GLY A 81 -1.68 -7.61 -5.96
N ILE A 82 -1.81 -6.33 -6.37
CA ILE A 82 -0.94 -5.75 -7.41
C ILE A 82 0.50 -5.77 -6.93
N GLY A 83 1.40 -6.29 -7.77
CA GLY A 83 2.82 -6.48 -7.43
C GLY A 83 3.15 -7.87 -6.89
N ALA A 84 2.17 -8.66 -6.46
CA ALA A 84 2.36 -10.07 -6.18
C ALA A 84 2.54 -10.88 -7.48
N SER A 85 3.24 -12.00 -7.40
CA SER A 85 3.43 -12.91 -8.55
C SER A 85 2.11 -13.57 -9.01
N ARG A 86 1.14 -13.70 -8.10
CA ARG A 86 -0.23 -14.17 -8.34
C ARG A 86 -1.18 -13.48 -7.35
N PRO A 87 -2.46 -13.22 -7.68
CA PRO A 87 -3.40 -12.56 -6.77
C PRO A 87 -3.53 -13.24 -5.40
N VAL A 88 -3.47 -14.58 -5.38
CA VAL A 88 -3.52 -15.38 -4.13
C VAL A 88 -2.32 -15.14 -3.22
N ASN A 89 -1.17 -14.69 -3.72
CA ASN A 89 0.01 -14.34 -2.95
C ASN A 89 -0.06 -12.93 -2.35
N GLY A 90 -1.09 -12.15 -2.71
CA GLY A 90 -1.45 -10.91 -2.03
C GLY A 90 -1.95 -11.17 -0.60
N TYR A 91 -1.96 -10.12 0.25
CA TYR A 91 -2.36 -10.32 1.65
C TYR A 91 -3.79 -10.87 1.80
N VAL A 92 -4.72 -10.52 0.91
CA VAL A 92 -6.11 -11.03 0.94
C VAL A 92 -6.15 -12.55 0.72
N GLY A 93 -5.39 -13.07 -0.24
CA GLY A 93 -5.29 -14.51 -0.46
C GLY A 93 -4.66 -15.23 0.74
N ILE A 94 -3.57 -14.70 1.29
CA ILE A 94 -2.92 -15.25 2.49
C ILE A 94 -3.90 -15.30 3.68
N LEU A 95 -4.72 -14.26 3.86
CA LEU A 95 -5.73 -14.22 4.93
C LEU A 95 -6.87 -15.23 4.67
N ALA A 96 -7.33 -15.38 3.42
CA ALA A 96 -8.33 -16.37 3.04
C ALA A 96 -7.86 -17.79 3.38
N ASP A 97 -6.62 -18.13 3.04
CA ASP A 97 -6.01 -19.42 3.39
C ASP A 97 -5.92 -19.62 4.91
N ARG A 98 -5.58 -18.55 5.64
CA ARG A 98 -5.51 -18.62 7.10
C ARG A 98 -6.89 -18.79 7.76
N ILE A 99 -7.92 -18.12 7.24
CA ILE A 99 -9.32 -18.28 7.71
C ILE A 99 -9.74 -19.73 7.50
N ARG A 100 -9.49 -20.29 6.31
CA ARG A 100 -9.77 -21.71 5.99
C ARG A 100 -9.05 -22.64 6.96
N ALA A 101 -7.77 -22.43 7.22
CA ALA A 101 -7.00 -23.27 8.13
C ALA A 101 -7.44 -23.18 9.59
N LEU A 102 -7.96 -22.03 10.03
CA LEU A 102 -8.44 -21.83 11.40
C LEU A 102 -9.84 -22.40 11.62
N SER A 103 -10.72 -22.30 10.63
CA SER A 103 -12.12 -22.73 10.74
C SER A 103 -12.35 -24.18 10.32
N GLY A 104 -11.43 -24.79 9.57
CA GLY A 104 -11.64 -26.09 8.92
C GLY A 104 -12.73 -26.08 7.84
N ARG A 105 -13.24 -24.90 7.44
CA ARG A 105 -14.37 -24.72 6.53
C ARG A 105 -13.93 -24.11 5.21
N SER A 106 -14.70 -24.33 4.16
CA SER A 106 -14.51 -23.66 2.87
C SER A 106 -14.75 -22.15 2.98
N VAL A 107 -13.95 -21.34 2.25
CA VAL A 107 -14.02 -19.88 2.30
C VAL A 107 -14.24 -19.34 0.90
N ARG A 108 -15.37 -18.71 0.70
CA ARG A 108 -15.65 -17.86 -0.47
C ARG A 108 -15.04 -16.48 -0.22
N THR A 109 -14.19 -16.01 -1.13
CA THR A 109 -13.57 -14.69 -1.01
C THR A 109 -14.15 -13.73 -2.05
N VAL A 110 -14.77 -12.64 -1.58
CA VAL A 110 -15.24 -11.54 -2.42
C VAL A 110 -14.37 -10.34 -2.21
N ASN A 111 -13.53 -10.03 -3.20
CA ASN A 111 -12.67 -8.87 -3.16
C ASN A 111 -13.35 -7.69 -3.86
N LEU A 112 -13.81 -6.70 -3.08
CA LEU A 112 -14.51 -5.52 -3.57
C LEU A 112 -13.55 -4.37 -3.90
N SER A 113 -12.27 -4.51 -3.62
CA SER A 113 -11.27 -3.47 -3.79
C SER A 113 -11.17 -2.98 -5.24
N VAL A 114 -10.76 -1.73 -5.39
CA VAL A 114 -10.58 -1.08 -6.69
C VAL A 114 -9.19 -0.44 -6.73
N SER A 115 -8.39 -0.76 -7.75
CA SER A 115 -7.06 -0.18 -7.90
C SER A 115 -7.12 1.33 -8.00
N GLY A 116 -6.23 2.03 -7.28
CA GLY A 116 -6.19 3.48 -7.22
C GLY A 116 -7.25 4.11 -6.31
N ALA A 117 -8.17 3.33 -5.73
CA ALA A 117 -9.24 3.86 -4.90
C ALA A 117 -8.71 4.65 -3.69
N ARG A 118 -9.35 5.77 -3.44
CA ARG A 118 -9.26 6.58 -2.23
C ARG A 118 -10.41 6.25 -1.29
N VAL A 119 -10.38 6.83 -0.11
CA VAL A 119 -11.46 6.66 0.86
C VAL A 119 -12.83 7.07 0.28
N ALA A 120 -12.90 8.17 -0.46
CA ALA A 120 -14.14 8.62 -1.12
C ALA A 120 -14.64 7.61 -2.17
N ASP A 121 -13.75 7.05 -2.99
CA ASP A 121 -14.11 6.07 -4.02
C ASP A 121 -14.63 4.76 -3.40
N LEU A 122 -14.12 4.37 -2.24
CA LEU A 122 -14.62 3.21 -1.50
C LEU A 122 -16.06 3.43 -1.05
N VAL A 123 -16.37 4.63 -0.53
CA VAL A 123 -17.74 5.00 -0.15
C VAL A 123 -18.69 4.89 -1.34
N GLU A 124 -18.27 5.37 -2.52
CA GLU A 124 -19.13 5.42 -3.70
C GLU A 124 -19.30 4.04 -4.37
N HIS A 125 -18.22 3.23 -4.44
CA HIS A 125 -18.20 2.06 -5.30
C HIS A 125 -18.17 0.72 -4.56
N GLN A 126 -17.64 0.67 -3.33
CA GLN A 126 -17.50 -0.59 -2.60
C GLN A 126 -18.60 -0.78 -1.53
N LEU A 127 -18.99 0.26 -0.79
CA LEU A 127 -20.04 0.15 0.22
C LEU A 127 -21.41 -0.31 -0.35
N PRO A 128 -21.88 0.19 -1.51
CA PRO A 128 -23.16 -0.29 -2.08
C PRO A 128 -23.13 -1.77 -2.44
N ARG A 129 -21.93 -2.30 -2.76
CA ARG A 129 -21.73 -3.73 -3.04
C ARG A 129 -21.64 -4.54 -1.75
N LEU A 130 -20.95 -4.03 -0.73
CA LEU A 130 -20.89 -4.65 0.59
C LEU A 130 -22.29 -4.80 1.21
N ALA A 131 -23.14 -3.78 1.07
CA ALA A 131 -24.51 -3.78 1.63
C ALA A 131 -25.40 -4.92 1.09
N LYS A 132 -25.06 -5.51 -0.07
CA LYS A 132 -25.74 -6.65 -0.67
C LYS A 132 -25.23 -8.00 -0.17
N LEU A 133 -24.20 -8.01 0.67
CA LEU A 133 -23.54 -9.19 1.18
C LEU A 133 -23.81 -9.40 2.67
N ARG A 134 -23.58 -10.62 3.14
CA ARG A 134 -23.63 -10.98 4.57
C ARG A 134 -22.30 -11.61 4.95
N PRO A 135 -21.21 -10.81 5.02
CA PRO A 135 -19.88 -11.35 5.28
C PRO A 135 -19.74 -11.88 6.70
N ASP A 136 -18.99 -12.95 6.84
CA ASP A 136 -18.55 -13.51 8.10
C ASP A 136 -17.28 -12.82 8.59
N VAL A 137 -16.36 -12.54 7.64
CA VAL A 137 -15.12 -11.83 7.91
C VAL A 137 -14.97 -10.66 6.95
N VAL A 138 -14.56 -9.50 7.46
CA VAL A 138 -14.25 -8.32 6.63
C VAL A 138 -12.87 -7.80 7.01
N THR A 139 -12.07 -7.46 5.99
CA THR A 139 -10.84 -6.67 6.17
C THR A 139 -10.90 -5.39 5.35
N LEU A 140 -10.35 -4.32 5.91
CA LEU A 140 -10.29 -3.00 5.29
C LEU A 140 -8.85 -2.47 5.31
N ALA A 141 -8.30 -2.15 4.14
CA ALA A 141 -7.04 -1.42 4.00
C ALA A 141 -7.18 -0.38 2.88
N ILE A 142 -7.28 0.88 3.25
CA ILE A 142 -7.54 2.01 2.33
C ILE A 142 -6.82 3.27 2.83
N GLY A 143 -6.57 4.22 1.93
CA GLY A 143 -6.09 5.56 2.26
C GLY A 143 -4.66 5.86 1.78
N ALA A 144 -3.91 4.87 1.30
CA ALA A 144 -2.58 5.10 0.75
C ALA A 144 -2.59 6.07 -0.44
N ASN A 145 -3.60 5.97 -1.30
CA ASN A 145 -3.78 6.84 -2.47
C ASN A 145 -4.22 8.28 -2.10
N ASP A 146 -4.77 8.49 -0.91
CA ASP A 146 -5.15 9.82 -0.42
C ASP A 146 -3.93 10.67 -0.07
N ILE A 147 -2.78 10.06 0.27
CA ILE A 147 -1.61 10.75 0.82
C ILE A 147 -1.03 11.79 -0.14
N ALA A 148 -1.08 11.57 -1.44
CA ALA A 148 -0.58 12.52 -2.44
C ALA A 148 -1.30 13.88 -2.34
N GLY A 149 -2.62 13.86 -2.28
CA GLY A 149 -3.50 15.04 -2.14
C GLY A 149 -4.22 15.10 -0.80
N PHE A 150 -3.56 14.72 0.31
CA PHE A 150 -4.17 14.50 1.61
C PHE A 150 -4.92 15.74 2.15
N LYS A 151 -6.21 15.54 2.40
CA LYS A 151 -7.13 16.52 3.01
C LYS A 151 -7.75 15.91 4.26
N PRO A 152 -7.24 16.19 5.46
CA PRO A 152 -7.62 15.50 6.69
C PRO A 152 -9.13 15.47 6.95
N ALA A 153 -9.82 16.61 6.83
CA ALA A 153 -11.26 16.68 7.12
C ALA A 153 -12.11 15.84 6.14
N ALA A 154 -11.76 15.82 4.85
CA ALA A 154 -12.45 14.98 3.87
C ALA A 154 -12.17 13.49 4.11
N PHE A 155 -10.90 13.15 4.39
CA PHE A 155 -10.49 11.79 4.74
C PHE A 155 -11.24 11.28 5.98
N GLU A 156 -11.31 12.09 7.03
CA GLU A 156 -11.99 11.74 8.28
C GLU A 156 -13.48 11.51 8.07
N ARG A 157 -14.16 12.43 7.35
CA ARG A 157 -15.59 12.32 7.04
C ARG A 157 -15.91 11.03 6.30
N ASP A 158 -15.17 10.75 5.22
CA ASP A 158 -15.46 9.62 4.34
C ASP A 158 -15.05 8.29 4.99
N LEU A 159 -13.93 8.26 5.74
CA LEU A 159 -13.55 7.11 6.55
C LEU A 159 -14.62 6.82 7.64
N GLY A 160 -15.15 7.86 8.29
CA GLY A 160 -16.25 7.71 9.25
C GLY A 160 -17.43 6.97 8.64
N ARG A 161 -17.88 7.36 7.44
CA ARG A 161 -18.96 6.69 6.70
C ARG A 161 -18.66 5.22 6.41
N ILE A 162 -17.41 4.90 6.07
CA ILE A 162 -16.99 3.51 5.84
C ILE A 162 -17.09 2.72 7.13
N LEU A 163 -16.53 3.25 8.23
CA LEU A 163 -16.48 2.54 9.50
C LEU A 163 -17.88 2.39 10.16
N ASP A 164 -18.84 3.25 9.83
CA ASP A 164 -20.25 3.11 10.22
C ASP A 164 -20.97 2.01 9.43
N ALA A 165 -20.52 1.72 8.21
CA ALA A 165 -21.19 0.78 7.31
C ALA A 165 -20.64 -0.66 7.38
N VAL A 166 -19.43 -0.86 7.91
CA VAL A 166 -18.82 -2.19 8.00
C VAL A 166 -19.28 -2.96 9.25
N PRO A 167 -19.31 -4.31 9.21
CA PRO A 167 -19.65 -5.12 10.38
C PRO A 167 -18.69 -4.87 11.56
N PRO A 168 -19.18 -5.02 12.82
CA PRO A 168 -18.35 -4.84 14.02
C PRO A 168 -17.15 -5.79 14.12
N THR A 169 -17.20 -6.92 13.39
CA THR A 169 -16.11 -7.91 13.32
C THR A 169 -14.99 -7.52 12.37
N THR A 170 -15.12 -6.39 11.66
CA THR A 170 -14.15 -5.92 10.66
C THR A 170 -12.77 -5.65 11.31
N VAL A 171 -11.72 -6.10 10.61
CA VAL A 171 -10.35 -5.75 10.95
C VAL A 171 -9.88 -4.63 10.00
N VAL A 172 -9.65 -3.46 10.55
CA VAL A 172 -9.22 -2.25 9.84
C VAL A 172 -7.71 -2.11 9.95
N ALA A 173 -7.00 -1.94 8.84
CA ALA A 173 -5.58 -1.59 8.90
C ALA A 173 -5.40 -0.07 9.02
N ASP A 174 -4.43 0.36 9.82
CA ASP A 174 -3.85 1.68 9.64
C ASP A 174 -2.96 1.72 8.38
N LEU A 175 -2.63 2.90 7.87
CA LEU A 175 -1.84 3.03 6.63
C LEU A 175 -0.41 2.52 6.85
N PRO A 176 0.22 1.93 5.81
CA PRO A 176 1.61 1.48 5.91
C PRO A 176 2.58 2.65 6.13
N CYS A 177 3.79 2.35 6.59
CA CYS A 177 4.87 3.33 6.67
C CYS A 177 5.30 3.78 5.26
N PHE A 178 5.34 5.10 5.07
CA PHE A 178 5.92 5.70 3.86
C PHE A 178 7.31 6.21 4.21
N HIS A 179 8.34 5.65 3.60
CA HIS A 179 9.73 5.96 3.91
C HIS A 179 10.18 7.39 3.50
N PHE A 180 9.31 8.15 2.81
CA PHE A 180 9.56 9.54 2.42
C PHE A 180 9.03 10.49 3.50
N PRO A 181 9.87 11.37 4.12
CA PRO A 181 9.49 12.17 5.28
C PRO A 181 8.23 13.05 5.08
N ALA A 182 8.04 13.61 3.88
CA ALA A 182 6.88 14.45 3.59
C ALA A 182 5.57 13.66 3.57
N SER A 183 5.58 12.47 2.96
CA SER A 183 4.43 11.55 2.94
C SER A 183 4.19 10.95 4.33
N GLU A 184 5.25 10.57 5.02
CA GLU A 184 5.17 9.97 6.36
C GLU A 184 4.52 10.91 7.39
N ARG A 185 4.75 12.24 7.30
CA ARG A 185 4.03 13.20 8.15
C ARG A 185 2.52 13.15 7.94
N LYS A 186 2.08 13.06 6.67
CA LYS A 186 0.65 12.93 6.33
C LYS A 186 0.08 11.59 6.79
N VAL A 187 0.83 10.51 6.62
CA VAL A 187 0.46 9.15 7.08
C VAL A 187 0.23 9.13 8.58
N ARG A 188 1.06 9.80 9.38
CA ARG A 188 0.85 9.89 10.84
C ARG A 188 -0.48 10.53 11.18
N VAL A 189 -0.81 11.67 10.56
CA VAL A 189 -2.11 12.33 10.77
C VAL A 189 -3.26 11.43 10.31
N ALA A 190 -3.16 10.78 9.15
CA ALA A 190 -4.16 9.84 8.68
C ALA A 190 -4.35 8.67 9.66
N ASN A 191 -3.25 8.13 10.20
CA ASN A 191 -3.29 7.02 11.15
C ASN A 191 -3.85 7.41 12.52
N GLU A 192 -3.69 8.65 12.96
CA GLU A 192 -4.36 9.18 14.15
C GLU A 192 -5.88 9.19 13.94
N ILE A 193 -6.35 9.64 12.76
CA ILE A 193 -7.76 9.61 12.38
C ILE A 193 -8.29 8.17 12.34
N VAL A 194 -7.58 7.25 11.64
CA VAL A 194 -7.98 5.83 11.56
C VAL A 194 -8.14 5.22 12.95
N ARG A 195 -7.14 5.39 13.81
CA ARG A 195 -7.15 4.79 15.16
C ARG A 195 -8.26 5.35 16.02
N ARG A 196 -8.45 6.66 16.03
CA ARG A 196 -9.52 7.30 16.79
C ARG A 196 -10.89 6.79 16.32
N LEU A 197 -11.20 6.92 15.03
CA LEU A 197 -12.51 6.53 14.49
C LEU A 197 -12.81 5.03 14.65
N ALA A 198 -11.80 4.17 14.50
CA ALA A 198 -11.96 2.72 14.68
C ALA A 198 -12.13 2.36 16.18
N THR A 199 -11.42 3.03 17.08
CA THR A 199 -11.55 2.83 18.53
C THR A 199 -12.94 3.26 19.03
N ASP A 200 -13.44 4.42 18.58
CA ASP A 200 -14.78 4.91 18.92
C ASP A 200 -15.88 3.91 18.53
N ARG A 201 -15.63 3.11 17.48
CA ARG A 201 -16.54 2.06 16.97
C ARG A 201 -16.21 0.67 17.45
N ARG A 202 -15.24 0.52 18.36
CA ARG A 202 -14.74 -0.76 18.89
C ARG A 202 -14.29 -1.75 17.81
N LEU A 203 -13.82 -1.25 16.67
CA LEU A 203 -13.26 -2.06 15.59
C LEU A 203 -11.82 -2.49 15.93
N ARG A 204 -11.42 -3.62 15.39
CA ARG A 204 -10.04 -4.14 15.55
C ARG A 204 -9.10 -3.44 14.58
N ILE A 205 -7.94 -3.01 15.07
CA ILE A 205 -6.95 -2.28 14.26
C ILE A 205 -5.73 -3.16 14.02
N ALA A 206 -5.54 -3.58 12.77
CA ALA A 206 -4.31 -4.22 12.33
C ALA A 206 -3.19 -3.16 12.24
N PRO A 207 -2.08 -3.30 13.01
CA PRO A 207 -1.06 -2.26 13.13
C PRO A 207 -0.08 -2.28 11.95
N LEU A 208 -0.59 -2.06 10.72
CA LEU A 208 0.16 -2.15 9.49
C LEU A 208 1.31 -1.15 9.43
N HIS A 209 1.08 0.08 9.90
CA HIS A 209 2.13 1.09 10.01
C HIS A 209 3.33 0.60 10.82
N ARG A 210 3.07 0.10 12.04
CA ARG A 210 4.13 -0.43 12.90
C ARG A 210 4.81 -1.64 12.28
N THR A 211 4.05 -2.51 11.64
CA THR A 211 4.54 -3.73 11.01
C THR A 211 5.47 -3.42 9.84
N THR A 212 5.09 -2.50 8.95
CA THR A 212 5.91 -2.08 7.81
C THR A 212 7.09 -1.19 8.23
N ARG A 213 6.92 -0.33 9.24
CA ARG A 213 8.00 0.53 9.77
C ARG A 213 9.14 -0.26 10.42
N ARG A 214 8.87 -1.45 10.97
CA ARG A 214 9.92 -2.33 11.52
C ARG A 214 10.87 -2.88 10.47
N GLN A 215 10.48 -2.82 9.19
CA GLN A 215 11.37 -3.17 8.09
C GLN A 215 12.37 -2.04 7.89
N THR A 216 13.67 -2.37 7.84
CA THR A 216 14.68 -1.37 7.48
C THR A 216 14.43 -0.91 6.03
N ALA A 217 14.94 0.28 5.65
CA ALA A 217 14.80 0.79 4.29
C ALA A 217 15.32 -0.21 3.23
N VAL A 218 16.41 -0.93 3.53
CA VAL A 218 16.97 -1.97 2.66
C VAL A 218 16.01 -3.16 2.52
N LEU A 219 15.42 -3.64 3.62
CA LEU A 219 14.43 -4.72 3.58
C LEU A 219 13.16 -4.28 2.85
N ALA A 220 12.70 -3.04 3.06
CA ALA A 220 11.55 -2.50 2.36
C ALA A 220 11.73 -2.51 0.84
N LEU A 221 12.94 -2.20 0.33
CA LEU A 221 13.25 -2.31 -1.10
C LEU A 221 13.15 -3.74 -1.63
N THR A 222 13.54 -4.75 -0.85
CA THR A 222 13.41 -6.17 -1.25
C THR A 222 11.97 -6.69 -1.19
N GLN A 223 11.07 -5.93 -0.57
CA GLN A 223 9.66 -6.24 -0.38
C GLN A 223 8.75 -5.45 -1.32
N ALA A 224 9.30 -4.51 -2.09
CA ALA A 224 8.59 -3.76 -3.11
C ALA A 224 8.60 -4.49 -4.46
N ALA A 225 7.55 -4.32 -5.24
CA ALA A 225 7.49 -4.68 -6.64
C ALA A 225 8.34 -3.73 -7.50
N GLY A 226 8.39 -3.96 -8.80
CA GLY A 226 9.24 -3.18 -9.70
C GLY A 226 8.98 -1.67 -9.71
N ASP A 227 7.79 -1.21 -9.35
CA ASP A 227 7.41 0.21 -9.24
C ASP A 227 7.85 0.87 -7.94
N LEU A 228 8.42 0.12 -7.00
CA LEU A 228 8.85 0.57 -5.67
C LEU A 228 7.72 1.18 -4.81
N PHE A 229 6.48 0.86 -5.14
CA PHE A 229 5.30 1.33 -4.42
C PHE A 229 4.44 0.17 -3.92
N HIS A 230 4.07 -0.76 -4.80
CA HIS A 230 3.30 -1.93 -4.40
C HIS A 230 4.20 -2.99 -3.73
N PRO A 231 3.67 -3.74 -2.76
CA PRO A 231 4.39 -4.89 -2.22
C PRO A 231 4.55 -6.01 -3.25
N ASN A 232 5.65 -6.74 -3.20
CA ASN A 232 5.80 -8.05 -3.83
C ASN A 232 5.34 -9.17 -2.86
N ASP A 233 5.50 -10.45 -3.24
CA ASP A 233 5.10 -11.58 -2.38
C ASP A 233 5.68 -11.54 -0.96
N ARG A 234 6.91 -11.04 -0.80
CA ARG A 234 7.54 -10.87 0.53
C ARG A 234 6.88 -9.74 1.30
N GLY A 235 6.62 -8.62 0.64
CA GLY A 235 5.93 -7.47 1.20
C GLY A 235 4.50 -7.84 1.63
N TYR A 236 3.79 -8.62 0.82
CA TYR A 236 2.44 -9.06 1.17
C TYR A 236 2.40 -10.03 2.36
N ARG A 237 3.43 -10.86 2.57
CA ARG A 237 3.53 -11.63 3.83
C ARG A 237 3.71 -10.72 5.04
N VAL A 238 4.47 -9.63 4.91
CA VAL A 238 4.59 -8.60 5.97
C VAL A 238 3.25 -7.92 6.21
N TRP A 239 2.52 -7.54 5.15
CA TRP A 239 1.18 -6.96 5.27
C TRP A 239 0.21 -7.91 5.97
N ALA A 240 0.13 -9.15 5.52
CA ALA A 240 -0.73 -10.17 6.13
C ALA A 240 -0.43 -10.35 7.62
N SER A 241 0.85 -10.29 8.04
CA SER A 241 1.24 -10.46 9.43
C SER A 241 0.64 -9.43 10.38
N ALA A 242 0.21 -8.25 9.87
CA ALA A 242 -0.51 -7.26 10.68
C ALA A 242 -1.94 -7.68 11.02
N PHE A 243 -2.59 -8.45 10.14
CA PHE A 243 -3.98 -8.92 10.31
C PHE A 243 -4.07 -10.28 11.02
N LEU A 244 -3.10 -11.17 10.79
CA LEU A 244 -3.12 -12.55 11.27
C LEU A 244 -3.46 -12.71 12.77
N PRO A 245 -2.98 -11.86 13.71
CA PRO A 245 -3.28 -12.00 15.13
C PRO A 245 -4.77 -11.85 15.48
N PHE A 246 -5.56 -11.22 14.62
CA PHE A 246 -6.99 -10.98 14.87
C PHE A 246 -7.89 -12.11 14.37
N LEU A 247 -7.45 -12.91 13.40
CA LEU A 247 -8.25 -13.95 12.76
C LEU A 247 -8.72 -15.05 13.73
N PRO A 248 -7.90 -15.58 14.68
CA PRO A 248 -8.37 -16.62 15.58
C PRO A 248 -9.56 -16.20 16.43
N ALA A 249 -9.57 -14.95 16.91
CA ALA A 249 -10.71 -14.44 17.68
C ALA A 249 -11.93 -14.15 16.79
N THR A 250 -11.71 -13.76 15.54
CA THR A 250 -12.78 -13.53 14.56
C THR A 250 -13.46 -14.87 14.22
N VAL A 251 -12.69 -15.90 13.90
CA VAL A 251 -13.23 -17.24 13.56
C VAL A 251 -13.98 -17.85 14.75
N ARG A 252 -13.39 -17.83 15.97
CA ARG A 252 -14.09 -18.32 17.16
C ARG A 252 -15.42 -17.62 17.44
N ALA A 253 -15.52 -16.32 17.17
CA ALA A 253 -16.77 -15.59 17.33
C ALA A 253 -17.87 -16.07 16.37
N LEU A 254 -17.51 -16.56 15.17
CA LEU A 254 -18.46 -17.16 14.22
C LEU A 254 -19.00 -18.50 14.74
N GLU A 255 -18.14 -19.34 15.30
CA GLU A 255 -18.51 -20.64 15.88
C GLU A 255 -19.51 -20.45 17.04
N VAL A 256 -19.25 -19.48 17.94
CA VAL A 256 -20.15 -19.15 19.06
C VAL A 256 -21.50 -18.60 18.57
N ALA A 257 -21.51 -17.87 17.43
CA ALA A 257 -22.73 -17.35 16.83
C ALA A 257 -23.53 -18.39 16.01
N GLY A 258 -23.05 -19.64 15.94
CA GLY A 258 -23.69 -20.72 15.16
C GLY A 258 -23.63 -20.49 13.63
N ARG A 259 -22.64 -19.73 13.19
CA ARG A 259 -22.44 -19.36 11.78
C ARG A 259 -21.31 -20.17 11.16
#